data_7372b184d2dfd756636171e520b47414
#
_entry.id   7372b184d2dfd756636171e520b47414
#
_cell.length_a   1.000
_cell.length_b   1.000
_cell.length_c   1.000
_cell.angle_alpha   90.00
_cell.angle_beta   90.00
_cell.angle_gamma   90.00
#
_symmetry.space_group_name_H-M   'P 1'
#
loop_
_entity.id
_entity.type
_entity.pdbx_description
1 polymer ?
#
loop_
_entity_poly.entity_id
_entity_poly.type
_entity_poly.pdbx_seq_one_letter_code
_entity_poly.pdbx_strand_id
1 'polypeptide(L)'
;MNTADRSIALMDTALRRRFHFEEMMPNSSLLKNLVVDGIKIDNLLEVINKRVEYLYDRDHTIGHAYFMSLENLETKEDKKAELENIFRNKIIPLLQEYFYDDWEKVRLVLGDGFVEKIEVKSDIFDEDLIKDSEYLEEEKFIYNIKKEFDFSKFKD
;
A
#
# COMPACT_ATOMS: atom_id res chain seq x y z
N MET A 1 -3.62 -19.95 19.32
CA MET A 1 -4.19 -18.62 19.60
C MET A 1 -5.59 -18.76 20.18
N ASN A 2 -5.83 -18.12 21.28
CA ASN A 2 -7.12 -18.25 21.95
C ASN A 2 -8.09 -17.16 21.53
N THR A 3 -9.35 -17.32 21.92
CA THR A 3 -10.42 -16.38 21.58
C THR A 3 -10.26 -14.99 22.21
N ALA A 4 -9.57 -14.92 23.34
CA ALA A 4 -9.34 -13.66 24.04
C ALA A 4 -8.45 -12.72 23.22
N ASP A 5 -7.42 -13.25 22.57
CA ASP A 5 -6.53 -12.45 21.72
C ASP A 5 -7.28 -11.89 20.52
N ARG A 6 -8.18 -12.68 19.97
CA ARG A 6 -9.02 -12.26 18.86
C ARG A 6 -9.97 -11.13 19.25
N SER A 7 -10.58 -11.26 20.44
CA SER A 7 -11.50 -10.24 20.96
C SER A 7 -10.77 -8.94 21.23
N ILE A 8 -9.56 -9.00 21.79
CA ILE A 8 -8.72 -7.83 22.06
C ILE A 8 -8.35 -7.15 20.73
N ALA A 9 -7.97 -7.92 19.73
CA ALA A 9 -7.62 -7.38 18.42
C ALA A 9 -8.80 -6.68 17.76
N LEU A 10 -10.00 -7.25 17.86
CA LEU A 10 -11.20 -6.64 17.31
C LEU A 10 -11.59 -5.35 18.03
N MET A 11 -11.46 -5.34 19.37
CA MET A 11 -11.72 -4.15 20.15
C MET A 11 -10.72 -3.03 19.82
N ASP A 12 -9.45 -3.39 19.69
CA ASP A 12 -8.41 -2.44 19.34
C ASP A 12 -8.67 -1.83 17.96
N THR A 13 -9.09 -2.65 17.00
CA THR A 13 -9.44 -2.18 15.66
C THR A 13 -10.63 -1.22 15.70
N ALA A 14 -11.65 -1.55 16.48
CA ALA A 14 -12.84 -0.71 16.62
C ALA A 14 -12.50 0.63 17.28
N LEU A 15 -11.69 0.61 18.34
CA LEU A 15 -11.24 1.82 19.02
C LEU A 15 -10.37 2.67 18.08
N ARG A 16 -9.46 2.04 17.37
CA ARG A 16 -8.57 2.71 16.43
C ARG A 16 -9.37 3.38 15.32
N ARG A 17 -10.39 2.70 14.78
CA ARG A 17 -11.27 3.22 13.76
C ARG A 17 -12.03 4.45 14.27
N ARG A 18 -12.51 4.39 15.51
CA ARG A 18 -13.25 5.47 16.14
C ARG A 18 -12.38 6.72 16.29
N PHE A 19 -11.16 6.55 16.81
CA PHE A 19 -10.24 7.66 16.97
C PHE A 19 -9.81 8.23 15.63
N HIS A 20 -9.53 7.37 14.66
CA HIS A 20 -9.14 7.81 13.32
C HIS A 20 -10.26 8.59 12.65
N PHE A 21 -11.50 8.18 12.86
CA PHE A 21 -12.64 8.89 12.31
C PHE A 21 -12.76 10.31 12.85
N GLU A 22 -12.59 10.48 14.14
CA GLU A 22 -12.74 11.78 14.80
C GLU A 22 -11.53 12.68 14.66
N GLU A 23 -10.33 12.12 14.79
CA GLU A 23 -9.07 12.90 14.86
C GLU A 23 -8.17 12.71 13.66
N MET A 24 -8.24 11.56 13.01
CA MET A 24 -7.29 11.13 12.00
C MET A 24 -7.94 10.87 10.63
N MET A 25 -9.12 11.41 10.40
CA MET A 25 -9.72 11.30 9.07
C MET A 25 -8.77 11.88 8.03
N PRO A 26 -8.64 11.23 6.86
CA PRO A 26 -7.75 11.74 5.84
C PRO A 26 -8.08 13.18 5.49
N ASN A 27 -7.11 14.04 5.70
CA ASN A 27 -7.23 15.44 5.38
C ASN A 27 -5.96 15.88 4.69
N SER A 28 -5.96 15.71 3.37
CA SER A 28 -4.80 16.02 2.55
C SER A 28 -4.41 17.51 2.62
N SER A 29 -5.33 18.37 3.04
CA SER A 29 -5.03 19.79 3.16
C SER A 29 -3.95 20.10 4.19
N LEU A 30 -3.76 19.21 5.17
CA LEU A 30 -2.69 19.36 6.16
C LEU A 30 -1.30 19.16 5.55
N LEU A 31 -1.24 18.54 4.38
CA LEU A 31 0.01 18.27 3.68
C LEU A 31 0.18 19.17 2.45
N LYS A 32 -0.63 20.21 2.33
CA LYS A 32 -0.72 21.04 1.14
C LYS A 32 0.61 21.64 0.67
N ASN A 33 1.45 22.01 1.61
CA ASN A 33 2.73 22.64 1.29
C ASN A 33 3.89 21.65 1.23
N LEU A 34 3.60 20.37 1.41
CA LEU A 34 4.64 19.35 1.45
C LEU A 34 4.86 18.78 0.05
N VAL A 35 6.05 19.01 -0.48
CA VAL A 35 6.45 18.52 -1.80
C VAL A 35 7.77 17.76 -1.67
N VAL A 36 7.82 16.56 -2.22
CA VAL A 36 9.04 15.74 -2.23
C VAL A 36 9.36 15.38 -3.67
N ASP A 37 10.52 15.83 -4.16
CA ASP A 37 10.99 15.54 -5.52
C ASP A 37 9.93 15.85 -6.60
N GLY A 38 9.26 16.99 -6.46
CA GLY A 38 8.23 17.41 -7.40
C GLY A 38 6.88 16.74 -7.20
N ILE A 39 6.75 15.90 -6.18
CA ILE A 39 5.51 15.17 -5.87
C ILE A 39 4.79 15.89 -4.73
N LYS A 40 3.57 16.32 -4.99
CA LYS A 40 2.73 16.91 -3.96
C LYS A 40 2.14 15.79 -3.11
N ILE A 41 2.50 15.78 -1.83
CA ILE A 41 2.11 14.70 -0.93
C ILE A 41 0.59 14.69 -0.68
N ASP A 42 -0.04 15.85 -0.63
CA ASP A 42 -1.49 15.92 -0.50
C ASP A 42 -2.21 15.23 -1.66
N ASN A 43 -1.75 15.46 -2.90
CA ASN A 43 -2.31 14.81 -4.08
C ASN A 43 -2.04 13.31 -4.08
N LEU A 44 -0.84 12.91 -3.69
CA LEU A 44 -0.46 11.51 -3.56
C LEU A 44 -1.40 10.78 -2.61
N LEU A 45 -1.58 11.34 -1.42
CA LEU A 45 -2.46 10.76 -0.41
C LEU A 45 -3.91 10.71 -0.87
N GLU A 46 -4.38 11.77 -1.51
CA GLU A 46 -5.75 11.83 -2.02
C GLU A 46 -6.02 10.75 -3.06
N VAL A 47 -5.10 10.57 -4.00
CA VAL A 47 -5.24 9.54 -5.04
C VAL A 47 -5.24 8.15 -4.43
N ILE A 48 -4.31 7.88 -3.52
CA ILE A 48 -4.23 6.58 -2.85
C ILE A 48 -5.53 6.29 -2.10
N ASN A 49 -6.05 7.27 -1.35
CA ASN A 49 -7.26 7.08 -0.57
C ASN A 49 -8.50 6.88 -1.44
N LYS A 50 -8.58 7.54 -2.59
CA LYS A 50 -9.68 7.29 -3.52
C LYS A 50 -9.66 5.86 -4.04
N ARG A 51 -8.48 5.32 -4.30
CA ARG A 51 -8.32 3.94 -4.75
C ARG A 51 -8.65 2.93 -3.65
N VAL A 52 -8.22 3.21 -2.43
CA VAL A 52 -8.54 2.35 -1.27
C VAL A 52 -10.04 2.37 -1.01
N GLU A 53 -10.66 3.54 -1.05
CA GLU A 53 -12.10 3.67 -0.86
C GLU A 53 -12.88 2.88 -1.90
N TYR A 54 -12.42 2.91 -3.15
CA TYR A 54 -13.06 2.16 -4.23
C TYR A 54 -12.95 0.65 -4.04
N LEU A 55 -11.76 0.17 -3.63
CA LEU A 55 -11.48 -1.27 -3.54
C LEU A 55 -11.90 -1.88 -2.20
N TYR A 56 -12.03 -1.10 -1.18
CA TYR A 56 -12.36 -1.58 0.16
C TYR A 56 -13.50 -0.76 0.73
N ASP A 57 -13.17 0.25 1.53
CA ASP A 57 -14.16 1.14 2.10
C ASP A 57 -13.52 2.44 2.57
N ARG A 58 -14.38 3.35 2.96
CA ARG A 58 -14.02 4.68 3.40
C ARG A 58 -13.29 4.68 4.75
N ASP A 59 -13.58 3.70 5.59
CA ASP A 59 -13.02 3.63 6.94
C ASP A 59 -11.56 3.14 6.94
N HIS A 60 -11.10 2.60 5.84
CA HIS A 60 -9.76 2.05 5.72
C HIS A 60 -8.79 2.96 4.94
N THR A 61 -9.14 4.22 4.78
CA THR A 61 -8.26 5.18 4.13
C THR A 61 -7.04 5.49 4.99
N ILE A 62 -5.97 5.94 4.32
CA ILE A 62 -4.69 6.22 4.97
C ILE A 62 -4.71 7.65 5.52
N GLY A 63 -4.35 7.81 6.79
CA GLY A 63 -4.32 9.11 7.42
C GLY A 63 -3.08 9.93 7.05
N HIS A 64 -3.20 11.24 7.15
CA HIS A 64 -2.11 12.17 6.87
C HIS A 64 -0.93 12.02 7.83
N ALA A 65 -1.18 11.50 9.03
CA ALA A 65 -0.15 11.36 10.06
C ALA A 65 1.05 10.52 9.61
N TYR A 66 0.85 9.59 8.69
CA TYR A 66 1.95 8.77 8.17
C TYR A 66 3.01 9.61 7.47
N PHE A 67 2.66 10.78 6.98
CA PHE A 67 3.56 11.64 6.20
C PHE A 67 4.08 12.85 6.97
N MET A 68 3.65 13.02 8.21
CA MET A 68 4.03 14.22 8.99
C MET A 68 5.52 14.28 9.32
N SER A 69 6.19 13.13 9.38
CA SER A 69 7.63 13.11 9.63
C SER A 69 8.43 13.80 8.54
N LEU A 70 7.86 13.95 7.34
CA LEU A 70 8.53 14.62 6.23
C LEU A 70 8.71 16.12 6.48
N GLU A 71 7.87 16.73 7.28
CA GLU A 71 7.93 18.17 7.57
C GLU A 71 9.20 18.59 8.29
N ASN A 72 9.77 17.68 9.06
CA ASN A 72 10.93 17.97 9.89
C ASN A 72 12.26 17.79 9.15
N LEU A 73 12.21 17.32 7.92
CA LEU A 73 13.42 17.09 7.14
C LEU A 73 13.71 18.28 6.24
N GLU A 74 14.98 18.63 6.13
CA GLU A 74 15.40 19.83 5.39
C GLU A 74 15.85 19.55 3.97
N THR A 75 16.53 18.42 3.73
CA THR A 75 17.07 18.13 2.41
C THR A 75 16.11 17.29 1.57
N LYS A 76 16.21 17.47 0.27
CA LYS A 76 15.40 16.71 -0.70
C LYS A 76 15.69 15.21 -0.61
N GLU A 77 16.97 14.86 -0.46
CA GLU A 77 17.40 13.47 -0.35
C GLU A 77 16.83 12.80 0.89
N ASP A 78 16.84 13.50 2.01
CA ASP A 78 16.29 12.97 3.27
C ASP A 78 14.78 12.79 3.18
N LYS A 79 14.09 13.75 2.57
CA LYS A 79 12.65 13.65 2.36
C LYS A 79 12.29 12.48 1.45
N LYS A 80 13.05 12.28 0.37
CA LYS A 80 12.82 11.18 -0.54
C LYS A 80 13.06 9.83 0.13
N ALA A 81 14.15 9.71 0.89
CA ALA A 81 14.47 8.49 1.62
C ALA A 81 13.39 8.16 2.65
N GLU A 82 12.90 9.18 3.37
CA GLU A 82 11.83 8.99 4.34
C GLU A 82 10.52 8.62 3.67
N LEU A 83 10.21 9.21 2.53
CA LEU A 83 9.01 8.87 1.78
C LEU A 83 9.02 7.41 1.36
N GLU A 84 10.14 6.93 0.85
CA GLU A 84 10.29 5.52 0.50
C GLU A 84 10.17 4.62 1.73
N ASN A 85 10.75 5.04 2.85
CA ASN A 85 10.66 4.31 4.10
C ASN A 85 9.21 4.22 4.60
N ILE A 86 8.47 5.32 4.51
CA ILE A 86 7.05 5.34 4.88
C ILE A 86 6.27 4.32 4.06
N PHE A 87 6.46 4.30 2.74
CA PHE A 87 5.76 3.36 1.89
C PHE A 87 6.18 1.93 2.15
N ARG A 88 7.47 1.68 2.25
CA ARG A 88 7.99 0.32 2.42
C ARG A 88 7.61 -0.30 3.75
N ASN A 89 7.70 0.47 4.82
CA ASN A 89 7.57 -0.06 6.18
C ASN A 89 6.24 0.24 6.85
N LYS A 90 5.44 1.15 6.30
CA LYS A 90 4.16 1.54 6.91
C LYS A 90 2.98 1.37 5.96
N ILE A 91 3.04 1.95 4.78
CA ILE A 91 1.90 1.97 3.85
C ILE A 91 1.68 0.61 3.19
N ILE A 92 2.71 0.00 2.64
CA ILE A 92 2.58 -1.30 2.00
C ILE A 92 2.13 -2.38 2.99
N PRO A 93 2.73 -2.49 4.19
CA PRO A 93 2.23 -3.44 5.19
C PRO A 93 0.77 -3.17 5.60
N LEU A 94 0.38 -1.92 5.68
CA LEU A 94 -0.99 -1.55 6.01
C LEU A 94 -1.97 -2.00 4.91
N LEU A 95 -1.62 -1.74 3.65
CA LEU A 95 -2.45 -2.17 2.52
C LEU A 95 -2.50 -3.70 2.40
N GLN A 96 -1.39 -4.35 2.69
CA GLN A 96 -1.32 -5.81 2.71
C GLN A 96 -2.31 -6.37 3.73
N GLU A 97 -2.38 -5.76 4.90
CA GLU A 97 -3.34 -6.13 5.93
C GLU A 97 -4.78 -5.83 5.51
N TYR A 98 -5.03 -4.65 4.95
CA TYR A 98 -6.37 -4.26 4.52
C TYR A 98 -6.93 -5.21 3.47
N PHE A 99 -6.10 -5.65 2.53
CA PHE A 99 -6.54 -6.48 1.42
C PHE A 99 -6.23 -7.96 1.60
N TYR A 100 -5.92 -8.39 2.84
CA TYR A 100 -5.68 -9.79 3.18
C TYR A 100 -4.67 -10.46 2.24
N ASP A 101 -3.54 -9.80 2.01
CA ASP A 101 -2.45 -10.27 1.13
C ASP A 101 -2.85 -10.39 -0.35
N ASP A 102 -3.92 -9.71 -0.76
CA ASP A 102 -4.24 -9.62 -2.18
C ASP A 102 -3.36 -8.57 -2.85
N TRP A 103 -2.22 -9.02 -3.36
CA TRP A 103 -1.20 -8.14 -3.94
C TRP A 103 -1.66 -7.43 -5.21
N GLU A 104 -2.63 -7.98 -5.93
CA GLU A 104 -3.18 -7.28 -7.08
C GLU A 104 -3.89 -5.99 -6.66
N LYS A 105 -4.61 -6.03 -5.55
CA LYS A 105 -5.26 -4.84 -5.01
C LYS A 105 -4.24 -3.82 -4.52
N VAL A 106 -3.19 -4.28 -3.82
CA VAL A 106 -2.11 -3.40 -3.39
C VAL A 106 -1.46 -2.73 -4.60
N ARG A 107 -1.22 -3.49 -5.65
CA ARG A 107 -0.66 -2.98 -6.91
C ARG A 107 -1.59 -1.95 -7.56
N LEU A 108 -2.89 -2.18 -7.55
CA LEU A 108 -3.86 -1.24 -8.11
C LEU A 108 -3.85 0.10 -7.37
N VAL A 109 -3.68 0.06 -6.04
CA VAL A 109 -3.63 1.28 -5.22
C VAL A 109 -2.34 2.05 -5.50
N LEU A 110 -1.20 1.39 -5.49
CA LEU A 110 0.11 2.04 -5.57
C LEU A 110 0.65 2.17 -6.99
N GLY A 111 0.29 1.24 -7.86
CA GLY A 111 0.77 1.21 -9.22
C GLY A 111 1.98 0.30 -9.41
N ASP A 112 2.33 0.06 -10.66
CA ASP A 112 3.44 -0.82 -11.03
C ASP A 112 4.82 -0.22 -10.71
N GLY A 113 4.86 1.06 -10.33
CA GLY A 113 6.08 1.68 -9.83
C GLY A 113 6.49 1.21 -8.43
N PHE A 114 5.60 0.55 -7.71
CA PHE A 114 5.83 0.09 -6.33
C PHE A 114 5.81 -1.42 -6.21
N VAL A 115 4.90 -2.07 -6.91
CA VAL A 115 4.72 -3.52 -6.87
C VAL A 115 4.82 -4.04 -8.30
N GLU A 116 5.75 -4.92 -8.50
CA GLU A 116 6.03 -5.54 -9.79
C GLU A 116 5.20 -6.82 -9.94
N LYS A 117 4.55 -6.99 -11.08
CA LYS A 117 3.78 -8.19 -11.40
C LYS A 117 4.55 -8.99 -12.44
N ILE A 118 4.91 -10.21 -12.11
CA ILE A 118 5.72 -11.06 -12.98
C ILE A 118 4.91 -12.31 -13.32
N GLU A 119 4.79 -12.59 -14.61
CA GLU A 119 4.17 -13.83 -15.07
C GLU A 119 5.17 -14.98 -14.91
N VAL A 120 4.71 -16.05 -14.26
CA VAL A 120 5.50 -17.27 -14.12
C VAL A 120 4.93 -18.30 -15.09
N LYS A 121 5.77 -18.73 -16.03
CA LYS A 121 5.36 -19.71 -17.01
C LYS A 121 5.56 -21.12 -16.46
N SER A 122 4.63 -22.00 -16.79
CA SER A 122 4.70 -23.41 -16.39
C SER A 122 5.71 -24.20 -17.20
N ASP A 123 6.42 -23.57 -18.16
CA ASP A 123 7.42 -24.23 -18.98
C ASP A 123 8.64 -24.72 -18.21
N ILE A 124 8.74 -24.37 -16.94
CA ILE A 124 9.74 -24.93 -16.03
C ILE A 124 9.45 -26.38 -15.65
N PHE A 125 8.23 -26.86 -15.91
CA PHE A 125 7.82 -28.23 -15.65
C PHE A 125 7.82 -29.05 -16.95
N ASP A 126 7.91 -30.37 -16.83
CA ASP A 126 7.82 -31.25 -18.00
C ASP A 126 6.47 -31.12 -18.69
N GLU A 127 6.48 -31.07 -20.01
CA GLU A 127 5.26 -30.89 -20.81
C GLU A 127 4.17 -31.91 -20.49
N ASP A 128 4.57 -33.18 -20.28
CA ASP A 128 3.60 -34.24 -19.95
C ASP A 128 2.92 -34.01 -18.61
N LEU A 129 3.66 -33.46 -17.65
CA LEU A 129 3.13 -33.15 -16.33
C LEU A 129 2.20 -31.94 -16.36
N ILE A 130 2.48 -30.97 -17.22
CA ILE A 130 1.67 -29.76 -17.36
C ILE A 130 0.24 -30.14 -17.80
N LYS A 131 0.13 -31.07 -18.75
CA LYS A 131 -1.18 -31.45 -19.30
C LYS A 131 -2.07 -32.16 -18.30
N ASP A 132 -1.48 -32.92 -17.38
CA ASP A 132 -2.21 -33.78 -16.47
C ASP A 132 -2.35 -33.20 -15.05
N SER A 133 -1.76 -32.06 -14.77
CA SER A 133 -1.77 -31.49 -13.43
C SER A 133 -2.89 -30.49 -13.21
N GLU A 134 -3.63 -30.66 -12.12
CA GLU A 134 -4.65 -29.73 -11.67
C GLU A 134 -4.04 -28.52 -10.97
N TYR A 135 -2.74 -28.60 -10.61
CA TYR A 135 -2.06 -27.56 -9.86
C TYR A 135 -1.36 -26.52 -10.72
N LEU A 136 -1.25 -26.77 -12.03
CA LEU A 136 -0.59 -25.84 -12.95
C LEU A 136 -1.62 -25.02 -13.68
N GLU A 137 -1.62 -23.74 -13.41
CA GLU A 137 -2.52 -22.79 -14.05
C GLU A 137 -1.89 -22.25 -15.35
N GLU A 138 -2.70 -21.91 -16.31
CA GLU A 138 -2.24 -21.33 -17.57
C GLU A 138 -1.52 -20.00 -17.33
N GLU A 139 -2.05 -19.21 -16.40
CA GLU A 139 -1.47 -17.93 -16.03
C GLU A 139 -1.27 -17.89 -14.53
N LYS A 140 -0.03 -17.69 -14.13
CA LYS A 140 0.31 -17.51 -12.73
C LYS A 140 1.19 -16.28 -12.60
N PHE A 141 0.90 -15.45 -11.61
CA PHE A 141 1.65 -14.24 -11.37
C PHE A 141 2.23 -14.22 -9.97
N ILE A 142 3.41 -13.65 -9.83
CA ILE A 142 3.98 -13.33 -8.53
C ILE A 142 4.15 -11.82 -8.45
N TYR A 143 4.13 -11.31 -7.23
CA TYR A 143 4.22 -9.89 -6.96
C TYR A 143 5.42 -9.61 -6.07
N ASN A 144 6.26 -8.68 -6.47
CA ASN A 144 7.43 -8.27 -5.70
C ASN A 144 7.37 -6.78 -5.43
N ILE A 145 7.75 -6.40 -4.22
CA ILE A 145 7.92 -4.99 -3.87
C ILE A 145 9.22 -4.53 -4.51
N LYS A 146 9.16 -3.45 -5.28
CA LYS A 146 10.34 -2.92 -5.94
C LYS A 146 11.36 -2.38 -4.95
N LYS A 147 12.62 -2.51 -5.28
CA LYS A 147 13.72 -1.98 -4.44
C LYS A 147 13.71 -0.46 -4.43
N GLU A 148 13.40 0.15 -5.57
CA GLU A 148 13.26 1.59 -5.70
C GLU A 148 11.86 1.90 -6.21
N PHE A 149 11.19 2.86 -5.56
CA PHE A 149 9.84 3.24 -5.94
C PHE A 149 9.85 4.35 -6.97
N ASP A 150 8.94 4.24 -7.92
CA ASP A 150 8.73 5.25 -8.95
C ASP A 150 7.45 6.02 -8.64
N PHE A 151 7.61 7.26 -8.20
CA PHE A 151 6.49 8.14 -7.87
C PHE A 151 6.03 9.01 -9.05
N SER A 152 6.60 8.81 -10.23
CA SER A 152 6.34 9.69 -11.37
C SER A 152 4.87 9.76 -11.78
N LYS A 153 4.11 8.68 -11.56
CA LYS A 153 2.69 8.63 -11.88
C LYS A 153 1.82 9.45 -10.93
N PHE A 154 2.39 9.89 -9.82
CA PHE A 154 1.70 10.76 -8.86
C PHE A 154 2.12 12.23 -9.02
N LYS A 155 3.01 12.53 -9.93
CA LYS A 155 3.40 13.90 -10.22
C LYS A 155 2.27 14.61 -10.94
N ASP A 156 2.01 15.82 -10.54
CA ASP A 156 0.99 16.76 -10.93
C ASP A 156 -0.42 16.51 -10.53
#